data_3ea520fe1c764185663b5f5b8d3fc3dc
#
_entry.id   3ea520fe1c764185663b5f5b8d3fc3dc
#
_cell.length_a   1.000
_cell.length_b   1.000
_cell.length_c   1.000
_cell.angle_alpha   90.00
_cell.angle_beta   90.00
_cell.angle_gamma   90.00
#
_symmetry.space_group_name_H-M   'P 1'
#
loop_
_entity.id
_entity.type
_entity.pdbx_description
1 polymer ?
#
loop_
_entity_poly.entity_id
_entity_poly.type
_entity_poly.pdbx_seq_one_letter_code
_entity_poly.pdbx_strand_id
1 'polypeptide(L)'
;MTSQDVAPFLPWIGLIGAIVALVASLRACRRKRLIDNLPTSKTQGVFIGLVELKGTAECEQPLTSYLAGATCIYYAFEIEERWSRLVTTTESDGRGGTREVTRRESGWTQVDARTESTPFYLQDDTGSILVRPDGARIESLGVFDRECSTWDPLYYEKGPAGGVMNSDGVRRFTERVIPVQAQTFVVGQARERSDMVAPEIAADPNASEFLISVRSEEEVSSGLGWQIVLFGLLGAAVAPGGHALSYLAAGQPIEATAILFFVLEFLFYALVWTVAWVITVYNSLVELRQRVEQGWGQVDIQLKRRHDLIPNLINAVKGYRDHEAETQQALAALRSQLNATPPGEPGSDPGSVQAQITILREAYPQLKADTNFLALQTSLSETEQRIALARSYFNSIATFYNTRLETVPDGSIARLGGMQPRALMEANEFERAPVSVQLTPTTAIPTAT
;
A
#
# COMPACT_ATOMS: atom_id res chain seq x y z
N MET A 1 10.34 26.80 39.17
CA MET A 1 9.51 27.57 38.22
C MET A 1 8.10 27.63 38.80
N THR A 2 7.61 28.81 39.06
CA THR A 2 6.21 28.99 39.50
C THR A 2 5.28 28.87 38.33
N SER A 3 3.99 28.63 38.58
CA SER A 3 2.98 28.59 37.48
C SER A 3 2.93 29.90 36.67
N GLN A 4 3.27 31.02 37.32
CA GLN A 4 3.34 32.34 36.69
C GLN A 4 4.53 32.50 35.73
N ASP A 5 5.66 31.81 35.98
CA ASP A 5 6.82 31.87 35.07
C ASP A 5 6.57 31.14 33.72
N VAL A 6 5.66 30.18 33.71
CA VAL A 6 5.33 29.38 32.54
C VAL A 6 4.17 29.96 31.71
N ALA A 7 3.31 30.77 32.35
CA ALA A 7 2.11 31.35 31.73
C ALA A 7 2.36 32.04 30.34
N PRO A 8 3.42 32.84 30.12
CA PRO A 8 3.67 33.50 28.83
C PRO A 8 4.02 32.54 27.69
N PHE A 9 4.51 31.33 28.02
CA PHE A 9 4.92 30.35 27.02
C PHE A 9 3.78 29.40 26.57
N LEU A 10 2.71 29.27 27.36
CA LEU A 10 1.61 28.36 27.10
C LEU A 10 0.89 28.62 25.75
N PRO A 11 0.63 29.87 25.33
CA PRO A 11 0.07 30.13 24.01
C PRO A 11 0.96 29.66 22.86
N TRP A 12 2.27 29.83 22.98
CA TRP A 12 3.23 29.38 21.97
C TRP A 12 3.31 27.85 21.90
N ILE A 13 3.26 27.17 23.05
CA ILE A 13 3.19 25.70 23.11
C ILE A 13 1.90 25.23 22.45
N GLY A 14 0.76 25.90 22.71
CA GLY A 14 -0.52 25.64 22.07
C GLY A 14 -0.46 25.79 20.55
N LEU A 15 0.12 26.88 20.07
CA LEU A 15 0.29 27.15 18.63
C LEU A 15 1.17 26.08 17.95
N ILE A 16 2.32 25.76 18.53
CA ILE A 16 3.22 24.73 18.00
C ILE A 16 2.51 23.37 17.97
N GLY A 17 1.81 23.01 19.05
CA GLY A 17 1.02 21.79 19.12
C GLY A 17 -0.06 21.72 18.04
N ALA A 18 -0.76 22.83 17.80
CA ALA A 18 -1.77 22.92 16.73
C ALA A 18 -1.16 22.75 15.33
N ILE A 19 0.01 23.35 15.06
CA ILE A 19 0.73 23.16 13.79
C ILE A 19 1.17 21.70 13.60
N VAL A 20 1.71 21.08 14.64
CA VAL A 20 2.13 19.66 14.59
C VAL A 20 0.91 18.77 14.32
N ALA A 21 -0.21 19.01 15.01
CA ALA A 21 -1.45 18.27 14.81
C ALA A 21 -2.02 18.47 13.40
N LEU A 22 -1.99 19.70 12.86
CA LEU A 22 -2.38 20.01 11.48
C LEU A 22 -1.55 19.19 10.48
N VAL A 23 -0.23 19.23 10.60
CA VAL A 23 0.68 18.50 9.71
C VAL A 23 0.44 16.98 9.81
N ALA A 24 0.25 16.45 11.03
CA ALA A 24 -0.06 15.04 11.24
C ALA A 24 -1.38 14.62 10.57
N SER A 25 -2.45 15.43 10.75
CA SER A 25 -3.75 15.20 10.11
C SER A 25 -3.66 15.20 8.57
N LEU A 26 -2.97 16.18 7.99
CA LEU A 26 -2.80 16.27 6.54
C LEU A 26 -1.93 15.14 5.96
N ARG A 27 -0.87 14.72 6.68
CA ARG A 27 -0.06 13.55 6.29
C ARG A 27 -0.89 12.27 6.31
N ALA A 28 -1.71 12.06 7.34
CA ALA A 28 -2.62 10.92 7.43
C ALA A 28 -3.65 10.95 6.29
N CYS A 29 -4.20 12.14 5.98
CA CYS A 29 -5.14 12.32 4.86
C CYS A 29 -4.50 11.99 3.51
N ARG A 30 -3.33 12.52 3.22
CA ARG A 30 -2.59 12.23 1.97
C ARG A 30 -2.30 10.75 1.82
N ARG A 31 -1.89 10.11 2.90
CA ARG A 31 -1.55 8.68 2.95
C ARG A 31 -2.77 7.79 2.73
N LYS A 32 -3.88 8.09 3.43
CA LYS A 32 -5.15 7.40 3.24
C LYS A 32 -5.60 7.48 1.78
N ARG A 33 -5.59 8.69 1.19
CA ARG A 33 -5.98 8.89 -0.21
C ARG A 33 -5.08 8.16 -1.20
N LEU A 34 -3.78 8.06 -0.89
CA LEU A 34 -2.85 7.32 -1.75
C LEU A 34 -3.19 5.82 -1.77
N ILE A 35 -3.47 5.22 -0.61
CA ILE A 35 -3.88 3.81 -0.50
C ILE A 35 -5.25 3.61 -1.16
N ASP A 36 -6.26 4.38 -0.79
CA ASP A 36 -7.62 4.27 -1.32
C ASP A 36 -7.72 4.49 -2.85
N ASN A 37 -6.70 5.05 -3.50
CA ASN A 37 -6.67 5.35 -4.92
C ASN A 37 -5.78 4.38 -5.73
N LEU A 38 -5.27 3.32 -5.11
CA LEU A 38 -4.50 2.28 -5.79
C LEU A 38 -5.38 1.04 -5.98
N PRO A 39 -5.64 0.61 -7.22
CA PRO A 39 -6.26 -0.69 -7.43
C PRO A 39 -5.25 -1.79 -7.16
N THR A 40 -5.71 -2.88 -6.54
CA THR A 40 -4.87 -4.07 -6.34
C THR A 40 -4.46 -4.65 -7.69
N SER A 41 -3.17 -4.73 -7.94
CA SER A 41 -2.58 -5.35 -9.13
C SER A 41 -2.36 -6.85 -8.90
N LYS A 42 -2.29 -7.60 -10.00
CA LYS A 42 -1.85 -9.01 -9.99
C LYS A 42 -0.34 -9.08 -10.19
N THR A 43 0.32 -10.07 -9.57
CA THR A 43 1.79 -10.19 -9.60
C THR A 43 2.35 -10.32 -11.02
N GLN A 44 1.66 -11.03 -11.91
CA GLN A 44 2.03 -11.15 -13.33
C GLN A 44 1.78 -9.87 -14.14
N GLY A 45 0.88 -9.00 -13.69
CA GLY A 45 0.51 -7.74 -14.33
C GLY A 45 1.22 -6.51 -13.76
N VAL A 46 2.25 -6.70 -12.94
CA VAL A 46 2.97 -5.59 -12.32
C VAL A 46 3.79 -4.82 -13.37
N PHE A 47 3.54 -3.52 -13.42
CA PHE A 47 4.29 -2.56 -14.24
C PHE A 47 5.21 -1.72 -13.38
N ILE A 48 6.23 -1.13 -14.00
CA ILE A 48 7.14 -0.22 -13.31
C ILE A 48 6.36 1.00 -12.82
N GLY A 49 6.43 1.27 -11.51
CA GLY A 49 5.69 2.33 -10.85
C GLY A 49 5.19 1.94 -9.46
N LEU A 50 4.40 2.82 -8.84
CA LEU A 50 3.79 2.55 -7.55
C LEU A 50 2.60 1.58 -7.74
N VAL A 51 2.66 0.44 -7.06
CA VAL A 51 1.66 -0.63 -7.15
C VAL A 51 1.20 -1.07 -5.77
N GLU A 52 -0.01 -1.61 -5.75
CA GLU A 52 -0.60 -2.32 -4.62
C GLU A 52 -0.74 -3.79 -4.98
N LEU A 53 -0.31 -4.66 -4.07
CA LEU A 53 -0.35 -6.10 -4.23
C LEU A 53 -0.90 -6.77 -2.97
N LYS A 54 -1.62 -7.87 -3.16
CA LYS A 54 -2.08 -8.75 -2.09
C LYS A 54 -1.71 -10.19 -2.44
N GLY A 55 -1.17 -10.91 -1.47
CA GLY A 55 -0.77 -12.29 -1.67
C GLY A 55 -0.20 -12.92 -0.42
N THR A 56 0.28 -14.13 -0.57
CA THR A 56 0.92 -14.90 0.49
C THR A 56 2.44 -14.67 0.48
N ALA A 57 3.02 -14.41 1.64
CA ALA A 57 4.46 -14.21 1.77
C ALA A 57 5.20 -15.54 1.80
N GLU A 58 5.96 -15.85 0.76
CA GLU A 58 6.76 -17.08 0.63
C GLU A 58 8.27 -16.75 0.71
N CYS A 59 9.04 -17.58 1.39
CA CYS A 59 10.46 -17.37 1.57
C CYS A 59 11.24 -18.69 1.53
N GLU A 60 12.33 -18.72 0.75
CA GLU A 60 13.20 -19.91 0.66
C GLU A 60 14.10 -20.05 1.90
N GLN A 61 14.50 -18.93 2.49
CA GLN A 61 15.38 -18.88 3.66
C GLN A 61 14.74 -18.02 4.75
N PRO A 62 13.74 -18.56 5.47
CA PRO A 62 13.03 -17.82 6.50
C PRO A 62 13.91 -17.57 7.72
N LEU A 63 13.62 -16.48 8.41
CA LEU A 63 14.21 -16.16 9.70
C LEU A 63 13.49 -16.91 10.82
N THR A 64 14.22 -17.10 11.93
CA THR A 64 13.62 -17.57 13.18
C THR A 64 13.61 -16.41 14.17
N SER A 65 12.45 -16.02 14.67
CA SER A 65 12.31 -14.89 15.58
C SER A 65 12.96 -15.17 16.92
N TYR A 66 13.45 -14.10 17.58
CA TYR A 66 14.33 -14.21 18.73
C TYR A 66 13.63 -14.72 20.01
N LEU A 67 12.43 -14.19 20.31
CA LEU A 67 11.71 -14.52 21.55
C LEU A 67 10.76 -15.70 21.35
N ALA A 68 9.89 -15.65 20.35
CA ALA A 68 8.88 -16.67 20.11
C ALA A 68 9.41 -17.89 19.34
N GLY A 69 10.56 -17.80 18.66
CA GLY A 69 11.08 -18.87 17.81
C GLY A 69 10.21 -19.14 16.57
N ALA A 70 9.40 -18.17 16.14
CA ALA A 70 8.49 -18.29 15.01
C ALA A 70 9.24 -18.18 13.68
N THR A 71 8.85 -19.00 12.70
CA THR A 71 9.35 -18.92 11.32
C THR A 71 8.71 -17.72 10.62
N CYS A 72 9.53 -16.76 10.16
CA CYS A 72 9.04 -15.48 9.66
C CYS A 72 9.93 -14.89 8.55
N ILE A 73 9.41 -13.89 7.86
CA ILE A 73 10.16 -13.07 6.89
C ILE A 73 10.65 -11.76 7.52
N TYR A 74 10.08 -11.39 8.64
CA TYR A 74 10.41 -10.20 9.40
C TYR A 74 10.13 -10.43 10.87
N TYR A 75 11.04 -9.97 11.73
CA TYR A 75 10.75 -9.81 13.16
C TYR A 75 11.36 -8.53 13.71
N ALA A 76 10.74 -8.01 14.74
CA ALA A 76 11.26 -6.94 15.57
C ALA A 76 10.96 -7.26 17.03
N PHE A 77 11.98 -7.31 17.88
CA PHE A 77 11.80 -7.42 19.29
C PHE A 77 12.30 -6.19 20.03
N GLU A 78 11.72 -5.94 21.19
CA GLU A 78 12.09 -4.88 22.10
C GLU A 78 12.05 -5.41 23.52
N ILE A 79 13.09 -5.09 24.29
CA ILE A 79 13.22 -5.43 25.70
C ILE A 79 13.35 -4.12 26.45
N GLU A 80 12.40 -3.87 27.35
CA GLU A 80 12.38 -2.70 28.21
C GLU A 80 12.61 -3.13 29.67
N GLU A 81 13.34 -2.34 30.45
CA GLU A 81 13.53 -2.55 31.86
C GLU A 81 12.90 -1.42 32.67
N ARG A 82 12.15 -1.79 33.70
CA ARG A 82 11.48 -0.83 34.59
C ARG A 82 12.46 -0.30 35.62
N TRP A 83 12.45 1.02 35.77
CA TRP A 83 13.20 1.69 36.82
C TRP A 83 12.29 2.51 37.70
N SER A 84 12.71 2.71 38.97
CA SER A 84 12.07 3.67 39.89
C SER A 84 13.08 4.36 40.75
N ARG A 85 12.86 5.63 40.97
CA ARG A 85 13.69 6.47 41.89
C ARG A 85 12.83 7.34 42.76
N LEU A 86 13.33 7.65 43.95
CA LEU A 86 12.73 8.64 44.82
C LEU A 86 13.33 10.01 44.51
N VAL A 87 12.47 10.96 44.15
CA VAL A 87 12.85 12.35 43.88
C VAL A 87 12.24 13.20 44.98
N THR A 88 13.13 13.88 45.77
CA THR A 88 12.69 14.83 46.77
C THR A 88 12.69 16.22 46.16
N THR A 89 11.51 16.84 46.10
CA THR A 89 11.31 18.18 45.59
C THR A 89 10.84 19.09 46.72
N THR A 90 11.39 20.27 46.80
CA THR A 90 10.97 21.28 47.78
C THR A 90 9.79 22.05 47.21
N GLU A 91 8.60 21.91 47.77
CA GLU A 91 7.40 22.66 47.41
C GLU A 91 7.16 23.78 48.45
N SER A 92 6.72 24.96 47.96
CA SER A 92 6.31 26.06 48.86
C SER A 92 4.94 25.74 49.49
N ASP A 93 4.80 25.94 50.77
CA ASP A 93 3.57 25.68 51.52
C ASP A 93 2.51 26.82 51.38
N GLY A 94 2.78 27.81 50.54
CA GLY A 94 1.89 28.97 50.34
C GLY A 94 1.83 29.95 51.53
N ARG A 95 2.55 29.66 52.64
CA ARG A 95 2.66 30.53 53.85
C ARG A 95 4.07 31.00 54.11
N GLY A 96 4.96 30.94 53.13
CA GLY A 96 6.35 31.36 53.23
C GLY A 96 7.31 30.27 53.77
N GLY A 97 6.82 29.04 54.01
CA GLY A 97 7.61 27.86 54.34
C GLY A 97 7.85 26.97 53.12
N THR A 98 8.87 26.10 53.26
CA THR A 98 9.16 25.06 52.26
C THR A 98 8.95 23.69 52.87
N ARG A 99 8.28 22.79 52.16
CA ARG A 99 8.08 21.40 52.53
C ARG A 99 8.79 20.51 51.52
N GLU A 100 9.58 19.57 52.04
CA GLU A 100 10.12 18.51 51.19
C GLU A 100 9.04 17.47 50.91
N VAL A 101 8.77 17.24 49.60
CA VAL A 101 7.85 16.22 49.12
C VAL A 101 8.66 15.20 48.35
N THR A 102 8.67 13.97 48.85
CA THR A 102 9.31 12.84 48.18
C THR A 102 8.28 12.16 47.29
N ARG A 103 8.51 12.13 45.99
CA ARG A 103 7.71 11.43 45.00
C ARG A 103 8.49 10.28 44.37
N ARG A 104 7.82 9.15 44.16
CA ARG A 104 8.40 8.04 43.41
C ARG A 104 8.15 8.27 41.92
N GLU A 105 9.23 8.41 41.17
CA GLU A 105 9.19 8.41 39.70
C GLU A 105 9.56 7.01 39.20
N SER A 106 8.83 6.50 38.22
CA SER A 106 9.12 5.23 37.55
C SER A 106 8.89 5.34 36.07
N GLY A 107 9.59 4.53 35.31
CA GLY A 107 9.47 4.50 33.84
C GLY A 107 10.03 3.21 33.27
N TRP A 108 9.93 3.07 31.97
CA TRP A 108 10.54 1.99 31.19
C TRP A 108 11.68 2.55 30.38
N THR A 109 12.77 1.81 30.28
CA THR A 109 13.90 2.16 29.43
C THR A 109 14.22 0.95 28.57
N GLN A 110 14.31 1.17 27.25
CA GLN A 110 14.71 0.16 26.29
C GLN A 110 16.16 -0.23 26.56
N VAL A 111 16.40 -1.54 26.75
CA VAL A 111 17.71 -2.11 27.06
C VAL A 111 18.27 -2.93 25.90
N ASP A 112 17.39 -3.48 25.05
CA ASP A 112 17.77 -4.15 23.81
C ASP A 112 16.62 -4.06 22.79
N ALA A 113 16.97 -3.97 21.52
CA ALA A 113 16.02 -4.04 20.42
C ALA A 113 16.74 -4.42 19.14
N ARG A 114 16.11 -5.27 18.35
CA ARG A 114 16.63 -5.68 17.05
C ARG A 114 15.49 -5.89 16.06
N THR A 115 15.77 -5.51 14.83
CA THR A 115 14.87 -5.72 13.70
C THR A 115 15.63 -6.45 12.60
N GLU A 116 15.06 -7.54 12.10
CA GLU A 116 15.60 -8.26 10.96
C GLU A 116 14.50 -8.55 9.94
N SER A 117 14.90 -8.51 8.67
CA SER A 117 14.05 -8.82 7.53
C SER A 117 14.82 -9.59 6.48
N THR A 118 14.12 -10.39 5.69
CA THR A 118 14.69 -11.11 4.55
C THR A 118 13.86 -10.84 3.30
N PRO A 119 14.46 -10.80 2.10
CA PRO A 119 13.71 -10.77 0.85
C PRO A 119 12.77 -11.96 0.76
N PHE A 120 11.57 -11.73 0.25
CA PHE A 120 10.54 -12.77 0.13
C PHE A 120 9.77 -12.63 -1.19
N TYR A 121 9.08 -13.69 -1.58
CA TYR A 121 8.18 -13.66 -2.72
C TYR A 121 6.75 -13.45 -2.25
N LEU A 122 6.07 -12.48 -2.84
CA LEU A 122 4.62 -12.30 -2.69
C LEU A 122 3.94 -13.08 -3.79
N GLN A 123 3.19 -14.10 -3.41
CA GLN A 123 2.52 -15.03 -4.33
C GLN A 123 1.01 -14.78 -4.35
N ASP A 124 0.43 -14.67 -5.54
CA ASP A 124 -1.00 -14.68 -5.77
C ASP A 124 -1.42 -15.80 -6.74
N ASP A 125 -2.67 -15.76 -7.22
CA ASP A 125 -3.23 -16.73 -8.18
C ASP A 125 -2.61 -16.63 -9.59
N THR A 126 -1.84 -15.57 -9.90
CA THR A 126 -1.23 -15.37 -11.23
C THR A 126 0.27 -15.68 -11.25
N GLY A 127 0.95 -15.54 -10.12
CA GLY A 127 2.39 -15.75 -10.05
C GLY A 127 3.01 -15.25 -8.75
N SER A 128 4.30 -14.93 -8.80
CA SER A 128 5.03 -14.40 -7.66
C SER A 128 5.94 -13.23 -8.05
N ILE A 129 6.15 -12.31 -7.13
CA ILE A 129 7.04 -11.17 -7.29
C ILE A 129 7.97 -11.03 -6.09
N LEU A 130 9.24 -10.72 -6.34
CA LEU A 130 10.22 -10.49 -5.27
C LEU A 130 9.95 -9.16 -4.57
N VAL A 131 9.91 -9.19 -3.24
CA VAL A 131 9.80 -8.01 -2.37
C VAL A 131 11.05 -7.91 -1.51
N ARG A 132 11.74 -6.77 -1.56
CA ARG A 132 12.87 -6.42 -0.70
C ARG A 132 12.40 -5.47 0.38
N PRO A 133 12.28 -5.90 1.64
CA PRO A 133 11.63 -5.13 2.70
C PRO A 133 12.45 -3.95 3.22
N ASP A 134 13.71 -3.80 2.79
CA ASP A 134 14.61 -2.73 3.25
C ASP A 134 14.00 -1.35 2.97
N GLY A 135 13.87 -0.54 4.02
CA GLY A 135 13.27 0.80 3.94
C GLY A 135 11.73 0.83 3.93
N ALA A 136 11.07 -0.34 4.00
CA ALA A 136 9.63 -0.40 4.12
C ALA A 136 9.17 -0.02 5.54
N ARG A 137 8.01 0.63 5.62
CA ARG A 137 7.24 0.65 6.86
C ARG A 137 6.55 -0.68 7.02
N ILE A 138 6.81 -1.37 8.12
CA ILE A 138 6.30 -2.71 8.36
C ILE A 138 5.24 -2.67 9.46
N GLU A 139 4.06 -3.20 9.16
CA GLU A 139 2.97 -3.45 10.11
C GLU A 139 2.84 -4.95 10.31
N SER A 140 3.31 -5.42 11.46
CA SER A 140 3.49 -6.82 11.81
C SER A 140 2.55 -7.25 12.94
N LEU A 141 2.42 -8.56 13.16
CA LEU A 141 1.62 -9.15 14.24
C LEU A 141 2.44 -9.27 15.52
N GLY A 142 1.87 -8.91 16.66
CA GLY A 142 2.44 -9.21 17.98
C GLY A 142 2.32 -10.71 18.27
N VAL A 143 3.47 -11.35 18.54
CA VAL A 143 3.52 -12.80 18.83
C VAL A 143 4.03 -13.08 20.24
N PHE A 144 4.70 -12.12 20.85
CA PHE A 144 5.22 -12.25 22.21
C PHE A 144 5.02 -10.93 22.95
N ASP A 145 4.44 -11.00 24.15
CA ASP A 145 4.31 -9.86 25.09
C ASP A 145 4.27 -10.46 26.50
N ARG A 146 5.38 -10.27 27.24
CA ARG A 146 5.50 -10.81 28.59
C ARG A 146 6.37 -9.92 29.46
N GLU A 147 5.86 -9.65 30.66
CA GLU A 147 6.66 -9.06 31.75
C GLU A 147 7.21 -10.18 32.63
N CYS A 148 8.46 -10.07 33.00
CA CYS A 148 9.11 -11.01 33.93
C CYS A 148 10.00 -10.28 34.93
N SER A 149 10.23 -10.92 36.06
CA SER A 149 11.16 -10.46 37.10
C SER A 149 12.48 -11.23 37.04
N THR A 150 13.45 -10.82 37.87
CA THR A 150 14.75 -11.49 38.00
C THR A 150 14.70 -12.96 38.41
N TRP A 151 13.55 -13.46 38.89
CA TRP A 151 13.34 -14.87 39.21
C TRP A 151 12.95 -15.73 37.99
N ASP A 152 12.56 -15.10 36.88
CA ASP A 152 12.19 -15.82 35.64
C ASP A 152 13.46 -16.03 34.82
N PRO A 153 13.73 -17.28 34.34
CA PRO A 153 14.86 -17.56 33.47
C PRO A 153 14.93 -16.65 32.21
N LEU A 154 13.79 -16.27 31.66
CA LEU A 154 13.69 -15.39 30.50
C LEU A 154 14.45 -14.06 30.70
N TYR A 155 14.45 -13.53 31.94
CA TYR A 155 15.12 -12.28 32.27
C TYR A 155 16.60 -12.26 31.89
N TYR A 156 17.31 -13.37 32.08
CA TYR A 156 18.75 -13.52 31.83
C TYR A 156 19.05 -14.24 30.50
N GLU A 157 18.23 -15.21 30.09
CA GLU A 157 18.48 -16.01 28.89
C GLU A 157 18.31 -15.20 27.61
N LYS A 158 17.32 -14.31 27.58
CA LYS A 158 16.98 -13.49 26.42
C LYS A 158 17.26 -12.01 26.64
N GLY A 159 17.46 -11.57 27.87
CA GLY A 159 17.78 -10.19 28.17
C GLY A 159 19.29 -9.91 28.21
N PRO A 160 19.70 -8.64 28.06
CA PRO A 160 21.10 -8.23 28.17
C PRO A 160 21.65 -8.47 29.60
N ALA A 161 22.96 -8.70 29.68
CA ALA A 161 23.64 -8.94 30.96
C ALA A 161 23.65 -7.71 31.88
N GLY A 162 23.54 -6.49 31.32
CA GLY A 162 23.49 -5.24 32.08
C GLY A 162 22.07 -4.84 32.44
N GLY A 163 21.93 -4.08 33.54
CA GLY A 163 20.66 -3.49 34.01
C GLY A 163 20.67 -1.96 33.91
N VAL A 164 19.49 -1.36 34.04
CA VAL A 164 19.28 0.09 34.08
C VAL A 164 19.56 0.59 35.50
N MET A 165 20.07 1.82 35.63
CA MET A 165 20.23 2.47 36.94
C MET A 165 18.87 2.59 37.63
N ASN A 166 18.79 2.24 38.91
CA ASN A 166 17.57 2.17 39.74
C ASN A 166 16.53 1.16 39.18
N SER A 167 17.00 0.07 38.59
CA SER A 167 16.12 -1.01 38.10
C SER A 167 15.26 -1.59 39.23
N ASP A 168 14.00 -1.85 38.91
CA ASP A 168 13.08 -2.61 39.76
C ASP A 168 13.22 -4.13 39.55
N GLY A 169 14.12 -4.58 38.67
CA GLY A 169 14.29 -5.99 38.30
C GLY A 169 13.12 -6.57 37.55
N VAL A 170 12.39 -5.74 36.79
CA VAL A 170 11.28 -6.16 35.94
C VAL A 170 11.57 -5.77 34.49
N ARG A 171 11.47 -6.73 33.59
CA ARG A 171 11.62 -6.53 32.13
C ARG A 171 10.34 -6.87 31.42
N ARG A 172 10.06 -6.10 30.36
CA ARG A 172 9.02 -6.39 29.37
C ARG A 172 9.68 -6.82 28.09
N PHE A 173 9.25 -7.95 27.55
CA PHE A 173 9.70 -8.53 26.30
C PHE A 173 8.54 -8.47 25.32
N THR A 174 8.74 -7.79 24.21
CA THR A 174 7.75 -7.72 23.13
C THR A 174 8.38 -8.17 21.82
N GLU A 175 7.66 -8.91 21.01
CA GLU A 175 8.11 -9.30 19.68
C GLU A 175 6.95 -9.27 18.69
N ARG A 176 7.26 -8.77 17.50
CA ARG A 176 6.33 -8.69 16.38
C ARG A 176 6.97 -9.37 15.18
N VAL A 177 6.15 -10.10 14.40
CA VAL A 177 6.61 -10.85 13.23
C VAL A 177 5.67 -10.68 12.03
N ILE A 178 6.19 -10.94 10.83
CA ILE A 178 5.40 -11.35 9.66
C ILE A 178 5.72 -12.82 9.42
N PRO A 179 4.79 -13.75 9.72
CA PRO A 179 5.03 -15.18 9.50
C PRO A 179 5.17 -15.51 8.01
N VAL A 180 5.89 -16.58 7.70
CA VAL A 180 5.82 -17.20 6.36
C VAL A 180 4.40 -17.68 6.12
N GLN A 181 3.92 -17.60 4.86
CA GLN A 181 2.56 -17.92 4.44
C GLN A 181 1.47 -17.00 5.00
N ALA A 182 1.84 -15.87 5.61
CA ALA A 182 0.86 -14.87 5.99
C ALA A 182 0.31 -14.12 4.76
N GLN A 183 -1.00 -13.84 4.78
CA GLN A 183 -1.61 -12.91 3.84
C GLN A 183 -1.01 -11.53 4.08
N THR A 184 -0.38 -10.98 3.05
CA THR A 184 0.39 -9.75 3.16
C THR A 184 -0.08 -8.75 2.10
N PHE A 185 -0.30 -7.53 2.54
CA PHE A 185 -0.64 -6.37 1.74
C PHE A 185 0.63 -5.53 1.54
N VAL A 186 0.98 -5.26 0.29
CA VAL A 186 2.20 -4.52 -0.07
C VAL A 186 1.85 -3.35 -0.96
N VAL A 187 2.23 -2.14 -0.56
CA VAL A 187 2.23 -0.94 -1.41
C VAL A 187 3.66 -0.50 -1.57
N GLY A 188 4.17 -0.45 -2.80
CA GLY A 188 5.57 -0.09 -3.03
C GLY A 188 5.88 0.17 -4.51
N GLN A 189 7.10 0.64 -4.74
CA GLN A 189 7.58 0.90 -6.09
C GLN A 189 8.05 -0.38 -6.76
N ALA A 190 7.38 -0.76 -7.85
CA ALA A 190 7.88 -1.78 -8.74
C ALA A 190 8.99 -1.21 -9.62
N ARG A 191 10.12 -1.93 -9.72
CA ARG A 191 11.26 -1.60 -10.56
C ARG A 191 11.81 -2.85 -11.22
N GLU A 192 12.67 -2.69 -12.22
CA GLU A 192 13.38 -3.81 -12.82
C GLU A 192 14.46 -4.34 -11.86
N ARG A 193 14.57 -5.64 -11.79
CA ARG A 193 15.67 -6.30 -11.08
C ARG A 193 16.99 -6.09 -11.81
N SER A 194 18.07 -6.02 -11.05
CA SER A 194 19.42 -5.88 -11.61
C SER A 194 20.02 -7.19 -12.11
N ASP A 195 19.49 -8.33 -11.66
CA ASP A 195 20.02 -9.68 -11.92
C ASP A 195 19.27 -10.43 -13.04
N MET A 196 18.02 -10.05 -13.32
CA MET A 196 17.20 -10.66 -14.37
C MET A 196 16.13 -9.70 -14.87
N VAL A 197 15.59 -9.99 -16.05
CA VAL A 197 14.47 -9.21 -16.64
C VAL A 197 13.15 -9.62 -15.97
N ALA A 198 12.94 -9.11 -14.76
CA ALA A 198 11.72 -9.31 -13.98
C ALA A 198 11.49 -8.10 -13.05
N PRO A 199 10.25 -7.78 -12.68
CA PRO A 199 9.99 -6.74 -11.69
C PRO A 199 10.30 -7.22 -10.26
N GLU A 200 10.69 -6.27 -9.40
CA GLU A 200 10.76 -6.44 -7.95
C GLU A 200 10.13 -5.24 -7.26
N ILE A 201 9.64 -5.44 -6.03
CA ILE A 201 9.21 -4.33 -5.17
C ILE A 201 10.35 -3.98 -4.21
N ALA A 202 10.78 -2.75 -4.23
CA ALA A 202 11.85 -2.29 -3.35
C ALA A 202 11.73 -0.78 -3.05
N ALA A 203 12.50 -0.31 -2.07
CA ALA A 203 12.57 1.11 -1.74
C ALA A 203 13.07 1.93 -2.93
N ASP A 204 12.39 3.05 -3.17
CA ASP A 204 12.78 4.06 -4.15
C ASP A 204 12.70 5.44 -3.48
N PRO A 205 13.75 6.29 -3.58
CA PRO A 205 13.75 7.63 -2.99
C PRO A 205 12.62 8.53 -3.48
N ASN A 206 12.10 8.28 -4.69
CA ASN A 206 11.01 9.04 -5.29
C ASN A 206 9.62 8.45 -4.99
N ALA A 207 9.56 7.25 -4.38
CA ALA A 207 8.29 6.64 -4.02
C ALA A 207 7.63 7.38 -2.85
N SER A 208 6.35 7.64 -2.98
CA SER A 208 5.58 8.34 -1.95
C SER A 208 5.24 7.47 -0.73
N GLU A 209 5.24 6.15 -0.88
CA GLU A 209 4.93 5.17 0.17
C GLU A 209 5.60 3.84 -0.13
N PHE A 210 6.11 3.19 0.93
CA PHE A 210 6.50 1.78 0.91
C PHE A 210 6.00 1.12 2.20
N LEU A 211 4.94 0.33 2.08
CA LEU A 211 4.24 -0.31 3.19
C LEU A 211 4.16 -1.81 2.96
N ILE A 212 4.49 -2.58 3.99
CA ILE A 212 4.26 -4.03 4.06
C ILE A 212 3.41 -4.28 5.31
N SER A 213 2.22 -4.84 5.16
CA SER A 213 1.27 -5.02 6.26
C SER A 213 0.63 -6.40 6.22
N VAL A 214 0.45 -7.01 7.38
CA VAL A 214 -0.39 -8.20 7.58
C VAL A 214 -1.85 -7.83 7.87
N ARG A 215 -2.15 -6.53 8.00
CA ARG A 215 -3.52 -6.03 8.11
C ARG A 215 -4.12 -5.87 6.72
N SER A 216 -5.43 -5.94 6.65
CA SER A 216 -6.16 -5.65 5.42
C SER A 216 -6.04 -4.17 5.03
N GLU A 217 -6.20 -3.87 3.75
CA GLU A 217 -6.27 -2.49 3.24
C GLU A 217 -7.32 -1.66 4.00
N GLU A 218 -8.49 -2.25 4.25
CA GLU A 218 -9.62 -1.59 4.96
C GLU A 218 -9.24 -1.20 6.39
N GLU A 219 -8.50 -2.06 7.11
CA GLU A 219 -8.02 -1.77 8.46
C GLU A 219 -6.99 -0.65 8.47
N VAL A 220 -6.05 -0.65 7.52
CA VAL A 220 -5.05 0.40 7.38
C VAL A 220 -5.71 1.73 7.03
N SER A 221 -6.62 1.74 6.04
CA SER A 221 -7.35 2.93 5.60
C SER A 221 -8.24 3.51 6.70
N SER A 222 -8.99 2.66 7.41
CA SER A 222 -9.85 3.10 8.53
C SER A 222 -9.03 3.68 9.68
N GLY A 223 -7.90 3.07 10.02
CA GLY A 223 -6.97 3.58 11.02
C GLY A 223 -6.44 4.98 10.68
N LEU A 224 -6.09 5.23 9.42
CA LEU A 224 -5.71 6.56 8.94
C LEU A 224 -6.89 7.55 9.00
N GLY A 225 -8.12 7.09 8.71
CA GLY A 225 -9.32 7.91 8.86
C GLY A 225 -9.51 8.43 10.28
N TRP A 226 -9.35 7.58 11.28
CA TRP A 226 -9.39 7.99 12.69
C TRP A 226 -8.29 8.97 13.06
N GLN A 227 -7.07 8.79 12.54
CA GLN A 227 -5.97 9.73 12.78
C GLN A 227 -6.25 11.13 12.23
N ILE A 228 -6.87 11.23 11.05
CA ILE A 228 -7.27 12.52 10.45
C ILE A 228 -8.20 13.27 11.39
N VAL A 229 -9.25 12.61 11.88
CA VAL A 229 -10.24 13.21 12.78
C VAL A 229 -9.61 13.57 14.12
N LEU A 230 -8.87 12.64 14.73
CA LEU A 230 -8.24 12.85 16.04
C LEU A 230 -7.27 14.03 16.02
N PHE A 231 -6.35 14.07 15.08
CA PHE A 231 -5.39 15.17 14.99
C PHE A 231 -6.04 16.48 14.55
N GLY A 232 -7.08 16.43 13.71
CA GLY A 232 -7.85 17.62 13.35
C GLY A 232 -8.52 18.26 14.57
N LEU A 233 -9.22 17.47 15.39
CA LEU A 233 -9.87 17.91 16.61
C LEU A 233 -8.86 18.34 17.68
N LEU A 234 -7.77 17.57 17.85
CA LEU A 234 -6.72 17.91 18.79
C LEU A 234 -6.11 19.29 18.48
N GLY A 235 -5.77 19.53 17.21
CA GLY A 235 -5.21 20.83 16.80
C GLY A 235 -6.17 21.99 17.01
N ALA A 236 -7.48 21.76 16.73
CA ALA A 236 -8.53 22.75 16.96
C ALA A 236 -8.70 23.11 18.47
N ALA A 237 -8.40 22.17 19.37
CA ALA A 237 -8.53 22.38 20.83
C ALA A 237 -7.25 22.94 21.45
N VAL A 238 -6.06 22.57 20.95
CA VAL A 238 -4.77 22.86 21.59
C VAL A 238 -4.38 24.34 21.47
N ALA A 239 -4.68 25.01 20.35
CA ALA A 239 -4.39 26.44 20.21
C ALA A 239 -5.15 27.30 21.22
N PRO A 240 -6.50 27.30 21.25
CA PRO A 240 -7.25 28.05 22.25
C PRO A 240 -7.03 27.52 23.68
N GLY A 241 -6.75 26.21 23.85
CA GLY A 241 -6.40 25.60 25.11
C GLY A 241 -5.11 26.16 25.72
N GLY A 242 -4.07 26.40 24.92
CA GLY A 242 -2.84 27.06 25.35
C GLY A 242 -3.07 28.47 25.89
N HIS A 243 -3.90 29.24 25.23
CA HIS A 243 -4.30 30.57 25.70
C HIS A 243 -5.15 30.49 26.98
N ALA A 244 -6.16 29.61 27.04
CA ALA A 244 -6.99 29.44 28.23
C ALA A 244 -6.16 29.04 29.45
N LEU A 245 -5.20 28.12 29.28
CA LEU A 245 -4.28 27.71 30.33
C LEU A 245 -3.37 28.86 30.79
N SER A 246 -2.95 29.78 29.89
CA SER A 246 -2.15 30.95 30.27
C SER A 246 -2.91 31.90 31.18
N TYR A 247 -4.21 32.16 30.90
CA TYR A 247 -5.09 32.95 31.79
C TYR A 247 -5.23 32.30 33.18
N LEU A 248 -5.45 31.00 33.24
CA LEU A 248 -5.56 30.26 34.49
C LEU A 248 -4.24 30.26 35.28
N ALA A 249 -3.10 30.07 34.62
CA ALA A 249 -1.79 30.09 35.25
C ALA A 249 -1.40 31.49 35.76
N ALA A 250 -1.85 32.56 35.10
CA ALA A 250 -1.67 33.93 35.48
C ALA A 250 -2.67 34.39 36.59
N GLY A 251 -3.65 33.55 36.95
CA GLY A 251 -4.71 33.91 37.92
C GLY A 251 -5.66 34.99 37.38
N GLN A 252 -5.77 35.17 36.05
CA GLN A 252 -6.61 36.17 35.44
C GLN A 252 -8.02 35.63 35.19
N PRO A 253 -9.08 36.45 35.37
CA PRO A 253 -10.44 36.03 35.02
C PRO A 253 -10.58 35.89 33.50
N ILE A 254 -11.31 34.85 33.05
CA ILE A 254 -11.66 34.69 31.63
C ILE A 254 -12.85 35.59 31.31
N GLU A 255 -12.58 36.77 30.74
CA GLU A 255 -13.60 37.72 30.32
C GLU A 255 -14.22 37.30 28.96
N ALA A 256 -15.38 37.92 28.61
CA ALA A 256 -16.06 37.68 27.34
C ALA A 256 -15.16 37.93 26.11
N THR A 257 -14.26 38.91 26.20
CA THR A 257 -13.27 39.25 25.17
C THR A 257 -12.28 38.11 24.95
N ALA A 258 -11.83 37.42 25.99
CA ALA A 258 -10.95 36.27 25.91
C ALA A 258 -11.69 35.04 25.26
N ILE A 259 -12.96 34.86 25.63
CA ILE A 259 -13.77 33.77 25.01
C ILE A 259 -13.95 34.04 23.51
N LEU A 260 -14.23 35.28 23.10
CA LEU A 260 -14.34 35.65 21.68
C LEU A 260 -13.01 35.35 20.95
N PHE A 261 -11.87 35.64 21.56
CA PHE A 261 -10.57 35.39 20.99
C PHE A 261 -10.32 33.87 20.81
N PHE A 262 -10.66 33.03 21.80
CA PHE A 262 -10.56 31.55 21.68
C PHE A 262 -11.44 30.99 20.57
N VAL A 263 -12.67 31.55 20.40
CA VAL A 263 -13.56 31.17 19.31
C VAL A 263 -12.95 31.55 17.96
N LEU A 264 -12.36 32.73 17.85
CA LEU A 264 -11.71 33.17 16.61
C LEU A 264 -10.49 32.31 16.26
N GLU A 265 -9.68 31.90 17.25
CA GLU A 265 -8.57 30.98 17.04
C GLU A 265 -9.03 29.60 16.54
N PHE A 266 -10.08 29.06 17.17
CA PHE A 266 -10.71 27.81 16.74
C PHE A 266 -11.20 27.91 15.28
N LEU A 267 -11.93 28.97 14.95
CA LEU A 267 -12.46 29.20 13.59
C LEU A 267 -11.34 29.40 12.58
N PHE A 268 -10.27 30.11 12.95
CA PHE A 268 -9.11 30.30 12.09
C PHE A 268 -8.39 28.98 11.81
N TYR A 269 -8.17 28.15 12.85
CA TYR A 269 -7.60 26.82 12.67
C TYR A 269 -8.46 25.94 11.78
N ALA A 270 -9.78 25.92 12.01
CA ALA A 270 -10.74 25.16 11.20
C ALA A 270 -10.73 25.59 9.73
N LEU A 271 -10.63 26.90 9.48
CA LEU A 271 -10.50 27.45 8.11
C LEU A 271 -9.20 26.99 7.44
N VAL A 272 -8.07 27.12 8.12
CA VAL A 272 -6.75 26.70 7.60
C VAL A 272 -6.74 25.19 7.33
N TRP A 273 -7.26 24.39 8.27
CA TRP A 273 -7.38 22.93 8.10
C TRP A 273 -8.26 22.58 6.89
N THR A 274 -9.41 23.22 6.74
CA THR A 274 -10.34 22.99 5.61
C THR A 274 -9.68 23.35 4.27
N VAL A 275 -9.02 24.50 4.18
CA VAL A 275 -8.33 24.93 2.94
C VAL A 275 -7.21 23.94 2.59
N ALA A 276 -6.37 23.58 3.55
CA ALA A 276 -5.28 22.63 3.34
C ALA A 276 -5.82 21.23 2.97
N TRP A 277 -6.94 20.81 3.55
CA TRP A 277 -7.63 19.59 3.20
C TRP A 277 -8.16 19.61 1.76
N VAL A 278 -8.81 20.71 1.32
CA VAL A 278 -9.29 20.90 -0.07
C VAL A 278 -8.12 20.79 -1.05
N ILE A 279 -6.99 21.45 -0.76
CA ILE A 279 -5.78 21.35 -1.59
C ILE A 279 -5.29 19.90 -1.67
N THR A 280 -5.28 19.18 -0.55
CA THR A 280 -4.86 17.77 -0.51
C THR A 280 -5.78 16.90 -1.36
N VAL A 281 -7.09 17.11 -1.28
CA VAL A 281 -8.09 16.42 -2.12
C VAL A 281 -7.85 16.70 -3.60
N TYR A 282 -7.70 17.97 -3.98
CA TYR A 282 -7.45 18.36 -5.36
C TYR A 282 -6.18 17.69 -5.93
N ASN A 283 -5.07 17.76 -5.18
CA ASN A 283 -3.82 17.15 -5.61
C ASN A 283 -3.96 15.63 -5.77
N SER A 284 -4.67 14.97 -4.86
CA SER A 284 -4.95 13.53 -4.94
C SER A 284 -5.76 13.15 -6.19
N LEU A 285 -6.74 13.98 -6.60
CA LEU A 285 -7.49 13.77 -7.84
C LEU A 285 -6.62 13.98 -9.10
N VAL A 286 -5.70 14.95 -9.05
CA VAL A 286 -4.71 15.15 -10.14
C VAL A 286 -3.77 13.94 -10.24
N GLU A 287 -3.27 13.45 -9.12
CA GLU A 287 -2.42 12.24 -9.09
C GLU A 287 -3.17 11.02 -9.66
N LEU A 288 -4.45 10.84 -9.27
CA LEU A 288 -5.27 9.74 -9.77
C LEU A 288 -5.51 9.85 -11.29
N ARG A 289 -5.76 11.06 -11.81
CA ARG A 289 -5.86 11.32 -13.25
C ARG A 289 -4.57 10.93 -14.00
N GLN A 290 -3.41 11.32 -13.46
CA GLN A 290 -2.12 10.96 -14.06
C GLN A 290 -1.89 9.45 -14.06
N ARG A 291 -2.33 8.74 -13.02
CA ARG A 291 -2.25 7.28 -12.98
C ARG A 291 -3.14 6.61 -14.02
N VAL A 292 -4.32 7.16 -14.30
CA VAL A 292 -5.16 6.68 -15.42
C VAL A 292 -4.40 6.81 -16.75
N GLU A 293 -3.73 7.93 -16.98
CA GLU A 293 -2.92 8.15 -18.18
C GLU A 293 -1.72 7.19 -18.26
N GLN A 294 -1.06 6.92 -17.13
CA GLN A 294 0.01 5.92 -17.04
C GLN A 294 -0.53 4.49 -17.31
N GLY A 295 -1.69 4.14 -16.73
CA GLY A 295 -2.34 2.86 -16.97
C GLY A 295 -2.66 2.64 -18.46
N TRP A 296 -3.13 3.67 -19.14
CA TRP A 296 -3.31 3.62 -20.60
C TRP A 296 -1.98 3.40 -21.34
N GLY A 297 -0.93 4.11 -20.95
CA GLY A 297 0.41 3.93 -21.54
C GLY A 297 0.92 2.49 -21.44
N GLN A 298 0.60 1.77 -20.34
CA GLN A 298 0.97 0.36 -20.19
C GLN A 298 0.21 -0.53 -21.19
N VAL A 299 -1.09 -0.28 -21.40
CA VAL A 299 -1.88 -0.98 -22.43
C VAL A 299 -1.27 -0.76 -23.81
N ASP A 300 -0.95 0.50 -24.15
CA ASP A 300 -0.37 0.86 -25.46
C ASP A 300 0.98 0.16 -25.72
N ILE A 301 1.84 0.04 -24.69
CA ILE A 301 3.11 -0.68 -24.80
C ILE A 301 2.87 -2.16 -25.14
N GLN A 302 1.92 -2.83 -24.47
CA GLN A 302 1.63 -4.24 -24.76
C GLN A 302 0.97 -4.43 -26.14
N LEU A 303 0.13 -3.50 -26.57
CA LEU A 303 -0.45 -3.50 -27.92
C LEU A 303 0.63 -3.33 -28.99
N LYS A 304 1.60 -2.44 -28.79
CA LYS A 304 2.78 -2.31 -29.67
C LYS A 304 3.59 -3.59 -29.75
N ARG A 305 3.86 -4.23 -28.60
CA ARG A 305 4.57 -5.52 -28.56
C ARG A 305 3.83 -6.59 -29.35
N ARG A 306 2.50 -6.66 -29.25
CA ARG A 306 1.68 -7.54 -30.06
C ARG A 306 1.82 -7.22 -31.55
N HIS A 307 1.75 -5.93 -31.90
CA HIS A 307 1.92 -5.45 -33.27
C HIS A 307 3.25 -5.91 -33.90
N ASP A 308 4.33 -5.90 -33.11
CA ASP A 308 5.67 -6.32 -33.58
C ASP A 308 5.81 -7.84 -33.70
N LEU A 309 5.10 -8.62 -32.86
CA LEU A 309 5.15 -10.09 -32.85
C LEU A 309 4.36 -10.72 -34.01
N ILE A 310 3.20 -10.16 -34.37
CA ILE A 310 2.31 -10.73 -35.41
C ILE A 310 2.98 -10.83 -36.80
N PRO A 311 3.68 -9.81 -37.35
CA PRO A 311 4.39 -9.92 -38.59
C PRO A 311 5.45 -11.02 -38.61
N ASN A 312 6.18 -11.18 -37.48
CA ASN A 312 7.19 -12.21 -37.36
C ASN A 312 6.58 -13.61 -37.38
N LEU A 313 5.45 -13.80 -36.69
CA LEU A 313 4.68 -15.05 -36.76
C LEU A 313 4.18 -15.34 -38.15
N ILE A 314 3.61 -14.34 -38.88
CA ILE A 314 3.15 -14.46 -40.27
C ILE A 314 4.31 -14.86 -41.17
N ASN A 315 5.49 -14.28 -41.02
CA ASN A 315 6.67 -14.60 -41.83
C ASN A 315 7.21 -16.03 -41.52
N ALA A 316 7.17 -16.49 -40.29
CA ALA A 316 7.50 -17.86 -39.91
C ALA A 316 6.57 -18.86 -40.65
N VAL A 317 5.26 -18.59 -40.64
CA VAL A 317 4.27 -19.47 -41.32
C VAL A 317 4.43 -19.43 -42.84
N LYS A 318 4.74 -18.29 -43.47
CA LYS A 318 4.97 -18.20 -44.93
C LYS A 318 6.09 -19.08 -45.45
N GLY A 319 7.09 -19.42 -44.62
CA GLY A 319 8.17 -20.34 -44.97
C GLY A 319 7.72 -21.79 -45.26
N TYR A 320 6.56 -22.18 -44.74
CA TYR A 320 5.98 -23.54 -44.84
C TYR A 320 4.84 -23.63 -45.87
N ARG A 321 4.87 -22.89 -46.94
CA ARG A 321 3.79 -22.59 -47.87
C ARG A 321 3.28 -23.81 -48.65
N ASP A 322 2.01 -24.21 -48.44
CA ASP A 322 1.12 -24.80 -49.42
C ASP A 322 -0.25 -24.08 -49.36
N HIS A 323 -0.95 -23.97 -50.52
CA HIS A 323 -1.99 -22.99 -50.76
C HIS A 323 -3.38 -23.40 -50.24
N GLU A 324 -3.64 -23.33 -48.94
CA GLU A 324 -5.01 -23.51 -48.42
C GLU A 324 -5.69 -22.18 -48.11
N ALA A 325 -6.97 -22.03 -48.56
CA ALA A 325 -7.76 -20.82 -48.37
C ALA A 325 -7.97 -20.44 -46.89
N GLU A 326 -8.09 -21.40 -46.01
CA GLU A 326 -8.25 -21.21 -44.56
C GLU A 326 -7.02 -20.52 -43.92
N THR A 327 -5.81 -20.88 -44.36
CA THR A 327 -4.57 -20.26 -43.92
C THR A 327 -4.50 -18.78 -44.30
N GLN A 328 -4.96 -18.44 -45.50
CA GLN A 328 -5.01 -17.04 -45.97
C GLN A 328 -6.03 -16.22 -45.18
N GLN A 329 -7.16 -16.80 -44.79
CA GLN A 329 -8.16 -16.15 -43.92
C GLN A 329 -7.60 -15.92 -42.51
N ALA A 330 -6.96 -16.92 -41.92
CA ALA A 330 -6.32 -16.79 -40.59
C ALA A 330 -5.21 -15.72 -40.58
N LEU A 331 -4.38 -15.68 -41.64
CA LEU A 331 -3.35 -14.64 -41.80
C LEU A 331 -3.95 -13.24 -42.02
N ALA A 332 -5.06 -13.14 -42.75
CA ALA A 332 -5.77 -11.86 -42.93
C ALA A 332 -6.41 -11.38 -41.64
N ALA A 333 -7.00 -12.29 -40.87
CA ALA A 333 -7.56 -11.99 -39.57
C ALA A 333 -6.49 -11.56 -38.53
N LEU A 334 -5.32 -12.20 -38.49
CA LEU A 334 -4.18 -11.76 -37.68
C LEU A 334 -3.72 -10.34 -38.09
N ARG A 335 -3.72 -10.00 -39.37
CA ARG A 335 -3.37 -8.63 -39.79
C ARG A 335 -4.40 -7.60 -39.36
N SER A 336 -5.68 -7.94 -39.27
CA SER A 336 -6.72 -7.02 -38.81
C SER A 336 -6.60 -6.65 -37.33
N GLN A 337 -5.88 -7.47 -36.54
CA GLN A 337 -5.63 -7.25 -35.12
C GLN A 337 -4.44 -6.32 -34.83
N LEU A 338 -3.81 -5.73 -35.85
CA LEU A 338 -2.60 -4.91 -35.69
C LEU A 338 -2.87 -3.50 -35.12
N ASN A 339 -4.11 -3.01 -35.19
CA ASN A 339 -4.42 -1.65 -34.74
C ASN A 339 -4.71 -1.56 -33.27
N ALA A 340 -4.07 -0.59 -32.59
CA ALA A 340 -4.40 -0.24 -31.21
C ALA A 340 -5.78 0.42 -31.15
N THR A 341 -6.62 0.01 -30.18
CA THR A 341 -7.96 0.56 -29.99
C THR A 341 -7.94 1.58 -28.85
N PRO A 342 -8.36 2.83 -29.08
CA PRO A 342 -8.45 3.83 -28.03
C PRO A 342 -9.52 3.50 -27.00
N PRO A 343 -9.45 4.08 -25.76
CA PRO A 343 -10.49 3.93 -24.76
C PRO A 343 -11.86 4.39 -25.24
N GLY A 344 -12.92 3.64 -24.91
CA GLY A 344 -14.28 3.92 -25.31
C GLY A 344 -14.69 3.33 -26.66
N GLU A 345 -13.76 2.66 -27.35
CA GLU A 345 -14.05 1.93 -28.59
C GLU A 345 -13.92 0.41 -28.35
N PRO A 346 -14.70 -0.43 -29.08
CA PRO A 346 -14.57 -1.87 -28.98
C PRO A 346 -13.18 -2.31 -29.45
N GLY A 347 -12.47 -3.05 -28.59
CA GLY A 347 -11.11 -3.53 -28.86
C GLY A 347 -11.09 -4.84 -29.63
N SER A 348 -9.91 -5.17 -30.18
CA SER A 348 -9.66 -6.50 -30.76
C SER A 348 -9.72 -7.58 -29.68
N ASP A 349 -10.37 -8.70 -29.97
CA ASP A 349 -10.55 -9.84 -29.08
C ASP A 349 -9.23 -10.63 -28.94
N PRO A 350 -8.64 -10.72 -27.72
CA PRO A 350 -7.45 -11.55 -27.47
C PRO A 350 -7.69 -13.03 -27.77
N GLY A 351 -8.89 -13.54 -27.51
CA GLY A 351 -9.26 -14.94 -27.77
C GLY A 351 -9.21 -15.31 -29.25
N SER A 352 -9.51 -14.34 -30.14
CA SER A 352 -9.47 -14.58 -31.57
C SER A 352 -8.05 -14.82 -32.11
N VAL A 353 -7.06 -14.14 -31.57
CA VAL A 353 -5.64 -14.32 -31.91
C VAL A 353 -5.17 -15.73 -31.55
N GLN A 354 -5.49 -16.20 -30.33
CA GLN A 354 -5.16 -17.53 -29.85
C GLN A 354 -5.83 -18.63 -30.71
N ALA A 355 -7.12 -18.44 -31.05
CA ALA A 355 -7.86 -19.36 -31.92
C ALA A 355 -7.23 -19.48 -33.30
N GLN A 356 -6.85 -18.34 -33.92
CA GLN A 356 -6.20 -18.32 -35.22
C GLN A 356 -4.83 -19.00 -35.23
N ILE A 357 -4.04 -18.83 -34.19
CA ILE A 357 -2.76 -19.54 -34.02
C ILE A 357 -2.99 -21.05 -33.89
N THR A 358 -4.05 -21.47 -33.17
CA THR A 358 -4.40 -22.88 -33.04
C THR A 358 -4.78 -23.49 -34.38
N ILE A 359 -5.60 -22.80 -35.19
CA ILE A 359 -5.95 -23.22 -36.56
C ILE A 359 -4.70 -23.37 -37.42
N LEU A 360 -3.78 -22.40 -37.40
CA LEU A 360 -2.53 -22.47 -38.14
C LEU A 360 -1.66 -23.66 -37.69
N ARG A 361 -1.61 -23.96 -36.42
CA ARG A 361 -0.85 -25.10 -35.89
C ARG A 361 -1.45 -26.45 -36.23
N GLU A 362 -2.78 -26.53 -36.35
CA GLU A 362 -3.48 -27.73 -36.78
C GLU A 362 -3.33 -27.98 -38.29
N ALA A 363 -3.39 -26.91 -39.09
CA ALA A 363 -3.19 -26.97 -40.54
C ALA A 363 -1.76 -27.38 -40.93
N TYR A 364 -0.74 -27.00 -40.11
CA TYR A 364 0.68 -27.29 -40.38
C TYR A 364 1.34 -28.07 -39.25
N PRO A 365 1.27 -29.40 -39.21
CA PRO A 365 1.88 -30.22 -38.15
C PRO A 365 3.40 -30.01 -38.00
N GLN A 366 4.09 -29.60 -39.05
CA GLN A 366 5.53 -29.28 -39.05
C GLN A 366 5.87 -28.07 -38.18
N LEU A 367 4.94 -27.09 -38.03
CA LEU A 367 5.11 -25.96 -37.13
C LEU A 367 5.22 -26.37 -35.65
N LYS A 368 4.69 -27.54 -35.28
CA LYS A 368 4.84 -28.08 -33.92
C LYS A 368 6.28 -28.44 -33.55
N ALA A 369 7.13 -28.65 -34.55
CA ALA A 369 8.54 -28.96 -34.34
C ALA A 369 9.46 -27.73 -34.51
N ASP A 370 8.94 -26.61 -35.02
CA ASP A 370 9.73 -25.39 -35.23
C ASP A 370 9.85 -24.62 -33.93
N THR A 371 11.08 -24.55 -33.40
CA THR A 371 11.42 -23.87 -32.13
C THR A 371 11.15 -22.38 -32.20
N ASN A 372 11.37 -21.73 -33.35
CA ASN A 372 11.14 -20.28 -33.50
C ASN A 372 9.63 -19.97 -33.50
N PHE A 373 8.82 -20.79 -34.19
CA PHE A 373 7.37 -20.64 -34.17
C PHE A 373 6.81 -20.83 -32.76
N LEU A 374 7.26 -21.86 -32.04
CA LEU A 374 6.85 -22.10 -30.65
C LEU A 374 7.25 -20.94 -29.73
N ALA A 375 8.44 -20.40 -29.88
CA ALA A 375 8.89 -19.24 -29.09
C ALA A 375 8.04 -17.99 -29.37
N LEU A 376 7.71 -17.72 -30.66
CA LEU A 376 6.83 -16.62 -31.05
C LEU A 376 5.39 -16.82 -30.53
N GLN A 377 4.87 -18.04 -30.59
CA GLN A 377 3.55 -18.40 -30.06
C GLN A 377 3.50 -18.16 -28.54
N THR A 378 4.51 -18.62 -27.81
CA THR A 378 4.61 -18.42 -26.36
C THR A 378 4.66 -16.92 -26.03
N SER A 379 5.56 -16.16 -26.72
CA SER A 379 5.68 -14.72 -26.50
C SER A 379 4.39 -13.96 -26.82
N LEU A 380 3.63 -14.40 -27.82
CA LEU A 380 2.35 -13.78 -28.16
C LEU A 380 1.28 -14.12 -27.11
N SER A 381 1.22 -15.38 -26.66
CA SER A 381 0.30 -15.81 -25.57
C SER A 381 0.55 -15.03 -24.28
N GLU A 382 1.81 -14.86 -23.88
CA GLU A 382 2.20 -14.04 -22.73
C GLU A 382 1.80 -12.57 -22.93
N THR A 383 1.97 -12.05 -24.15
CA THR A 383 1.60 -10.66 -24.46
C THR A 383 0.09 -10.45 -24.37
N GLU A 384 -0.73 -11.38 -24.87
CA GLU A 384 -2.19 -11.32 -24.73
C GLU A 384 -2.63 -11.35 -23.27
N GLN A 385 -2.03 -12.20 -22.44
CA GLN A 385 -2.30 -12.22 -21.01
C GLN A 385 -1.93 -10.89 -20.34
N ARG A 386 -0.79 -10.31 -20.72
CA ARG A 386 -0.37 -8.98 -20.21
C ARG A 386 -1.30 -7.86 -20.66
N ILE A 387 -1.82 -7.92 -21.89
CA ILE A 387 -2.83 -6.97 -22.38
C ILE A 387 -4.10 -7.06 -21.54
N ALA A 388 -4.60 -8.27 -21.28
CA ALA A 388 -5.79 -8.47 -20.46
C ALA A 388 -5.61 -7.90 -19.04
N LEU A 389 -4.45 -8.15 -18.40
CA LEU A 389 -4.12 -7.60 -17.07
C LEU A 389 -3.98 -6.08 -17.10
N ALA A 390 -3.32 -5.51 -18.12
CA ALA A 390 -3.17 -4.07 -18.28
C ALA A 390 -4.51 -3.36 -18.49
N ARG A 391 -5.42 -3.95 -19.29
CA ARG A 391 -6.80 -3.45 -19.49
C ARG A 391 -7.61 -3.49 -18.20
N SER A 392 -7.53 -4.59 -17.47
CA SER A 392 -8.20 -4.73 -16.17
C SER A 392 -7.71 -3.66 -15.18
N TYR A 393 -6.39 -3.46 -15.09
CA TYR A 393 -5.80 -2.42 -14.25
C TYR A 393 -6.25 -1.01 -14.69
N PHE A 394 -6.18 -0.70 -16.01
CA PHE A 394 -6.63 0.59 -16.54
C PHE A 394 -8.09 0.85 -16.20
N ASN A 395 -8.98 -0.12 -16.46
CA ASN A 395 -10.41 0.02 -16.16
C ASN A 395 -10.67 0.21 -14.66
N SER A 396 -9.94 -0.50 -13.81
CA SER A 396 -10.06 -0.33 -12.36
C SER A 396 -9.69 1.08 -11.93
N ILE A 397 -8.52 1.59 -12.36
CA ILE A 397 -8.06 2.94 -11.95
C ILE A 397 -8.93 4.05 -12.56
N ALA A 398 -9.42 3.87 -13.80
CA ALA A 398 -10.35 4.80 -14.43
C ALA A 398 -11.71 4.79 -13.71
N THR A 399 -12.19 3.64 -13.26
CA THR A 399 -13.40 3.53 -12.43
C THR A 399 -13.22 4.25 -11.09
N PHE A 400 -12.09 4.04 -10.39
CA PHE A 400 -11.78 4.78 -9.15
C PHE A 400 -11.81 6.30 -9.39
N TYR A 401 -11.16 6.76 -10.46
CA TYR A 401 -11.17 8.18 -10.81
C TYR A 401 -12.58 8.70 -11.07
N ASN A 402 -13.37 8.03 -11.92
CA ASN A 402 -14.73 8.43 -12.24
C ASN A 402 -15.63 8.44 -11.00
N THR A 403 -15.53 7.42 -10.14
CA THR A 403 -16.27 7.36 -8.87
C THR A 403 -15.93 8.55 -7.96
N ARG A 404 -14.66 8.94 -7.87
CA ARG A 404 -14.24 10.13 -7.11
C ARG A 404 -14.82 11.43 -7.66
N LEU A 405 -15.00 11.54 -8.99
CA LEU A 405 -15.64 12.70 -9.60
C LEU A 405 -17.14 12.81 -9.29
N GLU A 406 -17.80 11.70 -8.94
CA GLU A 406 -19.23 11.65 -8.62
C GLU A 406 -19.50 11.76 -7.12
N THR A 407 -18.56 11.35 -6.26
CA THR A 407 -18.74 11.32 -4.81
C THR A 407 -18.51 12.69 -4.15
N VAL A 408 -19.32 13.03 -3.15
CA VAL A 408 -19.12 14.23 -2.33
C VAL A 408 -18.16 13.89 -1.18
N PRO A 409 -17.20 14.76 -0.88
CA PRO A 409 -16.97 16.12 -1.37
C PRO A 409 -16.06 16.23 -2.60
N ASP A 410 -15.40 15.14 -3.02
CA ASP A 410 -14.40 15.11 -4.08
C ASP A 410 -14.96 15.66 -5.41
N GLY A 411 -16.18 15.27 -5.79
CA GLY A 411 -16.84 15.72 -7.00
C GLY A 411 -17.09 17.21 -7.08
N SER A 412 -17.33 17.88 -5.94
CA SER A 412 -17.46 19.32 -5.90
C SER A 412 -16.15 20.04 -6.23
N ILE A 413 -15.04 19.51 -5.67
CA ILE A 413 -13.68 20.01 -5.91
C ILE A 413 -13.25 19.73 -7.34
N ALA A 414 -13.57 18.54 -7.86
CA ALA A 414 -13.28 18.13 -9.23
C ALA A 414 -13.96 19.05 -10.27
N ARG A 415 -15.23 19.41 -10.06
CA ARG A 415 -15.97 20.34 -10.93
C ARG A 415 -15.33 21.72 -10.96
N LEU A 416 -14.90 22.24 -9.81
CA LEU A 416 -14.18 23.51 -9.74
C LEU A 416 -12.84 23.44 -10.49
N GLY A 417 -12.18 22.28 -10.50
CA GLY A 417 -10.95 22.04 -11.24
C GLY A 417 -11.15 21.66 -12.72
N GLY A 418 -12.39 21.63 -13.24
CA GLY A 418 -12.69 21.30 -14.63
C GLY A 418 -12.34 19.85 -15.02
N MET A 419 -12.31 18.93 -14.05
CA MET A 419 -11.96 17.52 -14.29
C MET A 419 -13.10 16.78 -14.98
N GLN A 420 -12.77 15.97 -15.99
CA GLN A 420 -13.73 15.19 -16.78
C GLN A 420 -13.52 13.68 -16.55
N PRO A 421 -14.60 12.88 -16.60
CA PRO A 421 -14.50 11.43 -16.51
C PRO A 421 -13.72 10.84 -17.68
N ARG A 422 -13.12 9.68 -17.46
CA ARG A 422 -12.36 8.93 -18.46
C ARG A 422 -13.18 7.74 -18.94
N ALA A 423 -13.17 7.51 -20.27
CA ALA A 423 -13.79 6.36 -20.88
C ALA A 423 -13.07 5.08 -20.47
N LEU A 424 -13.83 4.01 -20.26
CA LEU A 424 -13.31 2.66 -19.98
C LEU A 424 -13.03 1.94 -21.30
N MET A 425 -12.13 0.97 -21.28
CA MET A 425 -11.98 0.03 -22.39
C MET A 425 -13.11 -0.99 -22.32
N GLU A 426 -13.88 -1.10 -23.38
CA GLU A 426 -14.95 -2.09 -23.48
C GLU A 426 -14.38 -3.47 -23.80
N ALA A 427 -14.90 -4.50 -23.13
CA ALA A 427 -14.69 -5.90 -23.52
C ALA A 427 -15.65 -6.24 -24.65
N ASN A 428 -15.18 -6.97 -25.66
CA ASN A 428 -16.04 -7.48 -26.73
C ASN A 428 -17.14 -8.39 -26.15
N GLU A 429 -18.27 -8.47 -26.83
CA GLU A 429 -19.40 -9.33 -26.42
C GLU A 429 -18.99 -10.81 -26.25
N PHE A 430 -17.97 -11.25 -26.98
CA PHE A 430 -17.42 -12.61 -26.89
C PHE A 430 -16.75 -12.90 -25.51
N GLU A 431 -16.12 -11.93 -24.90
CA GLU A 431 -15.55 -12.07 -23.54
C GLU A 431 -16.65 -12.14 -22.45
N ARG A 432 -17.87 -11.70 -22.76
CA ARG A 432 -19.03 -11.72 -21.88
C ARG A 432 -19.87 -13.00 -22.02
N ALA A 433 -19.66 -13.78 -23.09
CA ALA A 433 -20.39 -15.01 -23.31
C ALA A 433 -19.97 -16.07 -22.26
N PRO A 434 -20.91 -16.69 -21.52
CA PRO A 434 -20.57 -17.78 -20.65
C PRO A 434 -20.01 -18.94 -21.47
N VAL A 435 -18.85 -19.48 -21.02
CA VAL A 435 -18.23 -20.64 -21.65
C VAL A 435 -19.22 -21.81 -21.53
N SER A 436 -19.91 -22.17 -22.61
CA SER A 436 -20.74 -23.35 -22.67
C SER A 436 -19.83 -24.58 -22.81
N VAL A 437 -19.48 -25.19 -21.67
CA VAL A 437 -18.81 -26.48 -21.66
C VAL A 437 -19.84 -27.54 -22.09
N GLN A 438 -19.86 -27.92 -23.36
CA GLN A 438 -20.56 -29.12 -23.80
C GLN A 438 -19.75 -30.32 -23.35
N LEU A 439 -20.13 -30.88 -22.20
CA LEU A 439 -19.70 -32.21 -21.81
C LEU A 439 -20.34 -33.22 -22.76
N THR A 440 -19.62 -33.68 -23.78
CA THR A 440 -20.03 -34.83 -24.59
C THR A 440 -20.15 -36.04 -23.66
N PRO A 441 -21.32 -36.67 -23.55
CA PRO A 441 -21.42 -37.86 -22.71
C PRO A 441 -20.55 -38.95 -23.31
N THR A 442 -19.59 -39.45 -22.53
CA THR A 442 -18.79 -40.62 -22.85
C THR A 442 -19.74 -41.77 -23.17
N THR A 443 -19.74 -42.20 -24.40
CA THR A 443 -20.48 -43.38 -24.87
C THR A 443 -20.08 -44.60 -24.01
N ALA A 444 -21.05 -45.20 -23.34
CA ALA A 444 -20.89 -46.41 -22.53
C ALA A 444 -20.22 -47.49 -23.35
N ILE A 445 -19.19 -48.11 -22.80
CA ILE A 445 -18.52 -49.31 -23.33
C ILE A 445 -19.57 -50.43 -23.38
N PRO A 446 -19.83 -51.12 -24.52
CA PRO A 446 -20.71 -52.27 -24.53
C PRO A 446 -20.08 -53.42 -23.78
N THR A 447 -20.73 -53.86 -22.72
CA THR A 447 -20.43 -55.13 -22.06
C THR A 447 -20.63 -56.27 -23.03
N ALA A 448 -19.55 -56.96 -23.42
CA ALA A 448 -19.61 -58.23 -24.11
C ALA A 448 -20.13 -59.33 -23.15
N THR A 449 -21.22 -59.96 -23.58
CA THR A 449 -21.71 -61.27 -23.08
C THR A 449 -20.84 -62.40 -23.56
#